data_7f596d89b3d78b9fdd678cf634c76ca7
#
_entry.id   7f596d89b3d78b9fdd678cf634c76ca7
#
_cell.length_a   1.000
_cell.length_b   1.000
_cell.length_c   1.000
_cell.angle_alpha   90.00
_cell.angle_beta   90.00
_cell.angle_gamma   90.00
#
_symmetry.space_group_name_H-M   'P 1'
#
loop_
_entity.id
_entity.type
_entity.pdbx_description
1 polymer ?
#
loop_
_entity_poly.entity_id
_entity_poly.type
_entity_poly.pdbx_seq_one_letter_code
_entity_poly.pdbx_strand_id
1 'polypeptide(L)'
;MTDKTLYQFNYSQDIVHLQTVYSLFNRVSNIIFSVTFDEGFDDTLMTNAIQLLMKRNDCLRLKFVKEGKVTKQYFEAERYIGEIPSLTFRTNCQMYSFIRKFRRKAIDVRKGETMNVVYATDPTGNRM
;
A
#
# COMPACT_ATOMS: atom_id res chain seq x y z
N MET A 1 -2.78 15.03 24.37
CA MET A 1 -3.35 13.79 23.80
C MET A 1 -4.35 14.19 22.75
N THR A 2 -4.05 13.97 21.49
CA THR A 2 -5.02 14.20 20.41
C THR A 2 -6.09 13.13 20.53
N ASP A 3 -7.31 13.55 20.82
CA ASP A 3 -8.48 12.69 20.94
C ASP A 3 -8.74 12.05 19.57
N LYS A 4 -8.39 10.77 19.43
CA LYS A 4 -8.54 10.05 18.16
C LYS A 4 -9.99 9.56 18.07
N THR A 5 -10.73 10.07 17.12
CA THR A 5 -12.07 9.57 16.84
C THR A 5 -11.97 8.13 16.31
N LEU A 6 -12.53 7.18 17.05
CA LEU A 6 -12.56 5.77 16.70
C LEU A 6 -13.88 5.43 16.00
N TYR A 7 -13.77 4.77 14.84
CA TYR A 7 -14.92 4.35 14.04
C TYR A 7 -15.07 2.83 14.07
N GLN A 8 -16.30 2.36 14.03
CA GLN A 8 -16.60 0.94 13.80
C GLN A 8 -16.41 0.61 12.32
N PHE A 9 -16.15 -0.67 12.03
CA PHE A 9 -16.17 -1.15 10.66
C PHE A 9 -17.59 -1.12 10.10
N ASN A 10 -17.72 -0.85 8.81
CA ASN A 10 -18.92 -1.17 8.08
C ASN A 10 -18.90 -2.66 7.67
N TYR A 11 -20.04 -3.17 7.21
CA TYR A 11 -20.19 -4.59 6.84
C TYR A 11 -19.15 -5.08 5.83
N SER A 12 -18.85 -4.29 4.81
CA SER A 12 -17.84 -4.65 3.80
C SER A 12 -16.42 -4.70 4.38
N GLN A 13 -16.10 -3.77 5.28
CA GLN A 13 -14.81 -3.76 5.97
C GLN A 13 -14.67 -4.94 6.93
N ASP A 14 -15.75 -5.35 7.60
CA ASP A 14 -15.77 -6.53 8.44
C ASP A 14 -15.46 -7.79 7.63
N ILE A 15 -16.06 -7.96 6.45
CA ILE A 15 -15.79 -9.10 5.57
C ILE A 15 -14.31 -9.13 5.16
N VAL A 16 -13.77 -8.01 4.70
CA VAL A 16 -12.36 -7.92 4.29
C VAL A 16 -11.42 -8.18 5.49
N HIS A 17 -11.75 -7.65 6.65
CA HIS A 17 -10.99 -7.88 7.88
C HIS A 17 -11.01 -9.35 8.29
N LEU A 18 -12.17 -10.00 8.27
CA LEU A 18 -12.31 -11.42 8.55
C LEU A 18 -11.50 -12.27 7.56
N GLN A 19 -11.56 -11.98 6.28
CA GLN A 19 -10.74 -12.64 5.28
C GLN A 19 -9.24 -12.48 5.57
N THR A 20 -8.82 -11.32 6.01
CA THR A 20 -7.41 -11.04 6.35
C THR A 20 -6.96 -11.80 7.61
N VAL A 21 -7.84 -11.91 8.62
CA VAL A 21 -7.52 -12.56 9.90
C VAL A 21 -7.56 -14.08 9.81
N TYR A 22 -8.56 -14.63 9.08
CA TYR A 22 -8.80 -16.07 9.03
C TYR A 22 -8.22 -16.76 7.78
N SER A 23 -7.78 -16.00 6.79
CA SER A 23 -7.09 -16.57 5.64
C SER A 23 -5.65 -16.95 6.02
N LEU A 24 -5.29 -18.20 5.77
CA LEU A 24 -3.90 -18.67 5.84
C LEU A 24 -2.96 -17.88 4.88
N PHE A 25 -3.56 -17.15 3.96
CA PHE A 25 -2.89 -16.32 2.98
C PHE A 25 -3.41 -14.89 3.05
N ASN A 26 -2.99 -14.07 3.98
CA ASN A 26 -3.32 -12.63 4.18
C ASN A 26 -3.24 -11.71 2.93
N ARG A 27 -3.71 -12.20 1.76
CA ARG A 27 -3.38 -11.66 0.43
C ARG A 27 -4.58 -11.54 -0.49
N VAL A 28 -5.76 -11.93 -0.03
CA VAL A 28 -6.95 -12.07 -0.90
C VAL A 28 -7.44 -10.72 -1.43
N SER A 29 -7.13 -9.63 -0.73
CA SER A 29 -7.64 -8.29 -1.04
C SER A 29 -6.59 -7.33 -1.59
N ASN A 30 -5.38 -7.79 -1.90
CA ASN A 30 -4.34 -6.92 -2.45
C ASN A 30 -4.59 -6.66 -3.94
N ILE A 31 -4.68 -5.38 -4.30
CA ILE A 31 -4.75 -4.93 -5.69
C ILE A 31 -3.37 -4.42 -6.08
N ILE A 32 -2.88 -4.86 -7.23
CA ILE A 32 -1.63 -4.37 -7.82
C ILE A 32 -1.93 -3.55 -9.06
N PHE A 33 -1.27 -2.42 -9.15
CA PHE A 33 -1.17 -1.63 -10.37
C PHE A 33 0.29 -1.55 -10.77
N SER A 34 0.56 -1.74 -12.06
CA SER A 34 1.85 -1.46 -12.68
C SER A 34 1.61 -0.47 -13.82
N VAL A 35 2.33 0.63 -13.79
CA VAL A 35 2.25 1.67 -14.81
C VAL A 35 3.65 1.86 -15.38
N THR A 36 3.78 1.79 -16.70
CA THR A 36 5.05 2.01 -17.40
C THR A 36 5.01 3.38 -18.05
N PHE A 37 6.10 4.11 -17.94
CA PHE A 37 6.29 5.43 -18.51
C PHE A 37 7.40 5.34 -19.56
N ASP A 38 7.10 5.77 -20.76
CA ASP A 38 8.06 5.75 -21.86
C ASP A 38 9.12 6.83 -21.70
N GLU A 39 8.71 8.03 -21.27
CA GLU A 39 9.59 9.19 -21.09
C GLU A 39 9.13 10.07 -19.91
N GLY A 40 10.03 10.93 -19.43
CA GLY A 40 9.68 12.04 -18.53
C GLY A 40 9.34 11.62 -17.09
N PHE A 41 9.68 10.41 -16.66
CA PHE A 41 9.43 10.00 -15.29
C PHE A 41 10.45 10.66 -14.34
N ASP A 42 9.93 11.37 -13.35
CA ASP A 42 10.69 11.96 -12.25
C ASP A 42 10.28 11.32 -10.92
N ASP A 43 11.21 10.62 -10.28
CA ASP A 43 10.98 9.92 -9.01
C ASP A 43 10.53 10.90 -7.91
N THR A 44 11.06 12.12 -7.90
CA THR A 44 10.72 13.14 -6.89
C THR A 44 9.32 13.67 -7.08
N LEU A 45 8.95 14.00 -8.32
CA LEU A 45 7.60 14.46 -8.63
C LEU A 45 6.56 13.37 -8.33
N MET A 46 6.87 12.12 -8.68
CA MET A 46 5.98 10.99 -8.40
C MET A 46 5.84 10.76 -6.89
N THR A 47 6.93 10.82 -6.12
CA THR A 47 6.88 10.71 -4.66
C THR A 47 6.01 11.80 -4.04
N ASN A 48 6.15 13.04 -4.51
CA ASN A 48 5.31 14.16 -4.06
C ASN A 48 3.84 13.97 -4.43
N ALA A 49 3.55 13.45 -5.63
CA ALA A 49 2.20 13.14 -6.05
C ALA A 49 1.55 12.06 -5.19
N ILE A 50 2.29 10.99 -4.86
CA ILE A 50 1.83 9.92 -3.97
C ILE A 50 1.60 10.47 -2.56
N GLN A 51 2.50 11.30 -2.04
CA GLN A 51 2.34 11.94 -0.74
C GLN A 51 1.08 12.83 -0.70
N LEU A 52 0.81 13.57 -1.77
CA LEU A 52 -0.40 14.38 -1.90
C LEU A 52 -1.66 13.51 -1.99
N LEU A 53 -1.59 12.39 -2.71
CA LEU A 53 -2.67 11.40 -2.77
C LEU A 53 -3.01 10.86 -1.39
N MET A 54 -2.00 10.50 -0.59
CA MET A 54 -2.18 10.04 0.78
C MET A 54 -2.79 11.14 1.67
N LYS A 55 -2.35 12.39 1.51
CA LYS A 55 -2.89 13.52 2.27
C LYS A 55 -4.37 13.78 1.97
N ARG A 56 -4.78 13.61 0.72
CA ARG A 56 -6.16 13.89 0.25
C ARG A 56 -7.13 12.73 0.44
N ASN A 57 -6.64 11.53 0.71
CA ASN A 57 -7.49 10.34 0.83
C ASN A 57 -7.33 9.70 2.20
N ASP A 58 -8.33 9.84 3.03
CA ASP A 58 -8.34 9.33 4.41
C ASP A 58 -8.17 7.81 4.44
N CYS A 59 -8.74 7.09 3.48
CA CYS A 59 -8.61 5.63 3.40
C CYS A 59 -7.15 5.15 3.28
N LEU A 60 -6.25 5.97 2.73
CA LEU A 60 -4.82 5.66 2.66
C LEU A 60 -4.08 5.94 3.98
N ARG A 61 -4.74 6.60 4.92
CA ARG A 61 -4.22 6.90 6.27
C ARG A 61 -4.92 6.10 7.36
N LEU A 62 -5.68 5.09 6.95
CA LEU A 62 -6.43 4.21 7.83
C LEU A 62 -5.49 3.37 8.68
N LYS A 63 -5.83 3.23 9.97
CA LYS A 63 -5.14 2.35 10.89
C LYS A 63 -6.12 1.62 11.78
N PHE A 64 -5.83 0.37 12.06
CA PHE A 64 -6.65 -0.45 12.94
C PHE A 64 -6.07 -0.47 14.35
N VAL A 65 -6.95 -0.40 15.31
CA VAL A 65 -6.62 -0.51 16.74
C VAL A 65 -7.57 -1.51 17.40
N LYS A 66 -7.02 -2.32 18.28
CA LYS A 66 -7.81 -3.25 19.07
C LYS A 66 -8.19 -2.61 20.39
N GLU A 67 -9.49 -2.49 20.64
CA GLU A 67 -10.04 -2.01 21.90
C GLU A 67 -10.82 -3.15 22.57
N GLY A 68 -10.21 -3.78 23.55
CA GLY A 68 -10.75 -5.00 24.15
C GLY A 68 -10.88 -6.14 23.15
N LYS A 69 -12.10 -6.61 22.91
CA LYS A 69 -12.41 -7.67 21.92
C LYS A 69 -12.80 -7.13 20.54
N VAL A 70 -12.95 -5.81 20.40
CA VAL A 70 -13.42 -5.17 19.16
C VAL A 70 -12.26 -4.51 18.44
N THR A 71 -12.19 -4.69 17.13
CA THR A 71 -11.28 -3.93 16.27
C THR A 71 -12.00 -2.70 15.78
N LYS A 72 -11.40 -1.54 15.98
CA LYS A 72 -11.87 -0.24 15.51
C LYS A 72 -10.86 0.34 14.54
N GLN A 73 -11.25 1.38 13.83
CA GLN A 73 -10.40 2.09 12.88
C GLN A 73 -10.34 3.57 13.21
N TYR A 74 -9.25 4.20 12.83
CA TYR A 74 -9.10 5.64 12.85
C TYR A 74 -8.24 6.10 11.67
N PHE A 75 -8.32 7.39 11.36
CA PHE A 75 -7.50 8.00 10.32
C PHE A 75 -6.36 8.77 10.98
N GLU A 76 -5.13 8.48 10.56
CA GLU A 76 -3.98 9.29 10.98
C GLU A 76 -4.09 10.68 10.33
N ALA A 77 -3.86 11.76 11.10
CA ALA A 77 -3.93 13.12 10.57
C ALA A 77 -2.91 13.35 9.46
N GLU A 78 -1.70 12.82 9.66
CA GLU A 78 -0.61 12.87 8.68
C GLU A 78 0.07 11.53 8.61
N ARG A 79 0.46 11.14 7.40
CA ARG A 79 1.25 9.97 7.13
C ARG A 79 2.20 10.22 5.98
N TYR A 80 3.45 9.84 6.15
CA TYR A 80 4.49 9.98 5.15
C TYR A 80 4.83 8.61 4.57
N ILE A 81 5.03 8.56 3.26
CA ILE A 81 5.31 7.30 2.58
C ILE A 81 6.73 6.78 2.84
N GLY A 82 7.62 7.61 3.33
CA GLY A 82 9.02 7.26 3.50
C GLY A 82 9.77 7.13 2.16
N GLU A 83 10.93 6.50 2.20
CA GLU A 83 11.74 6.27 1.01
C GLU A 83 11.13 5.14 0.15
N ILE A 84 10.91 5.42 -1.13
CA ILE A 84 10.40 4.45 -2.08
C ILE A 84 11.59 3.72 -2.72
N PRO A 85 11.68 2.37 -2.59
CA PRO A 85 12.76 1.62 -3.20
C PRO A 85 12.76 1.75 -4.71
N SER A 86 13.94 1.86 -5.30
CA SER A 86 14.14 1.87 -6.75
C SER A 86 14.94 0.65 -7.18
N LEU A 87 14.43 -0.08 -8.17
CA LEU A 87 15.00 -1.32 -8.68
C LEU A 87 15.28 -1.22 -10.18
N THR A 88 16.26 -1.96 -10.65
CA THR A 88 16.54 -2.10 -12.09
C THR A 88 16.56 -3.58 -12.47
N PHE A 89 15.78 -3.93 -13.47
CA PHE A 89 15.70 -5.28 -13.98
C PHE A 89 16.51 -5.42 -15.28
N ARG A 90 17.36 -6.44 -15.35
CA ARG A 90 18.15 -6.74 -16.55
C ARG A 90 17.40 -7.65 -17.52
N THR A 91 16.43 -8.42 -17.05
CA THR A 91 15.66 -9.36 -17.85
C THR A 91 14.19 -9.36 -17.46
N ASN A 92 13.33 -9.69 -18.42
CA ASN A 92 11.89 -9.84 -18.17
C ASN A 92 11.61 -10.92 -17.11
N CYS A 93 12.41 -11.99 -17.07
CA CYS A 93 12.26 -13.05 -16.08
C CYS A 93 12.45 -12.52 -14.64
N GLN A 94 13.45 -11.69 -14.41
CA GLN A 94 13.68 -11.04 -13.12
C GLN A 94 12.50 -10.14 -12.74
N MET A 95 12.04 -9.31 -13.69
CA MET A 95 10.91 -8.40 -13.49
C MET A 95 9.63 -9.17 -13.13
N TYR A 96 9.24 -10.17 -13.92
CA TYR A 96 8.03 -10.95 -13.63
C TYR A 96 8.14 -11.74 -12.33
N SER A 97 9.31 -12.26 -12.00
CA SER A 97 9.56 -12.94 -10.73
C SER A 97 9.39 -11.99 -9.55
N PHE A 98 9.90 -10.76 -9.68
CA PHE A 98 9.71 -9.72 -8.67
C PHE A 98 8.23 -9.34 -8.52
N ILE A 99 7.53 -9.04 -9.62
CA ILE A 99 6.09 -8.68 -9.60
C ILE A 99 5.28 -9.79 -8.92
N ARG A 100 5.58 -11.06 -9.22
CA ARG A 100 4.92 -12.21 -8.58
C ARG A 100 5.15 -12.25 -7.06
N LYS A 101 6.37 -11.96 -6.60
CA LYS A 101 6.72 -11.90 -5.17
C LYS A 101 6.08 -10.68 -4.51
N PHE A 102 6.14 -9.52 -5.17
CA PHE A 102 5.59 -8.27 -4.66
C PHE A 102 4.06 -8.35 -4.49
N ARG A 103 3.36 -8.97 -5.45
CA ARG A 103 1.92 -9.24 -5.35
C ARG A 103 1.54 -10.07 -4.12
N ARG A 104 2.47 -10.91 -3.67
CA ARG A 104 2.26 -11.78 -2.51
C ARG A 104 2.66 -11.12 -1.20
N LYS A 105 3.26 -9.93 -1.21
CA LYS A 105 3.62 -9.21 0.01
C LYS A 105 2.34 -8.77 0.72
N ALA A 106 2.19 -9.20 1.97
CA ALA A 106 1.05 -8.78 2.78
C ALA A 106 1.15 -7.28 3.10
N ILE A 107 0.01 -6.61 3.11
CA ILE A 107 -0.15 -5.25 3.62
C ILE A 107 -0.69 -5.37 5.04
N ASP A 108 0.06 -4.89 6.02
CA ASP A 108 -0.36 -4.96 7.42
C ASP A 108 -1.04 -3.66 7.86
N VAL A 109 -2.35 -3.60 7.64
CA VAL A 109 -3.18 -2.43 8.03
C VAL A 109 -3.19 -2.16 9.55
N ARG A 110 -2.83 -3.15 10.38
CA ARG A 110 -2.68 -2.95 11.82
C ARG A 110 -1.46 -2.09 12.14
N LYS A 111 -0.41 -2.22 11.33
CA LYS A 111 0.76 -1.33 11.36
C LYS A 111 0.51 -0.02 10.62
N GLY A 112 -0.66 0.13 10.02
CA GLY A 112 -1.04 1.28 9.22
C GLY A 112 -0.53 1.18 7.77
N GLU A 113 -0.01 0.06 7.31
CA GLU A 113 0.32 -0.12 5.90
C GLU A 113 -0.97 -0.21 5.09
N THR A 114 -1.17 0.70 4.15
CA THR A 114 -2.33 0.72 3.25
C THR A 114 -1.93 0.54 1.80
N MET A 115 -0.67 0.81 1.49
CA MET A 115 -0.08 0.62 0.17
C MET A 115 1.42 0.37 0.26
N ASN A 116 1.95 -0.35 -0.72
CA ASN A 116 3.38 -0.50 -0.97
C ASN A 116 3.68 0.02 -2.36
N VAL A 117 4.73 0.82 -2.50
CA VAL A 117 5.17 1.39 -3.77
C VAL A 117 6.62 1.00 -4.02
N VAL A 118 6.95 0.74 -5.25
CA VAL A 118 8.33 0.49 -5.73
C VAL A 118 8.48 1.15 -7.08
N TYR A 119 9.57 1.86 -7.28
CA TYR A 119 9.99 2.30 -8.59
C TYR A 119 10.85 1.24 -9.23
N ALA A 120 10.66 1.02 -10.51
CA ALA A 120 11.47 0.05 -11.23
C ALA A 120 11.84 0.57 -12.62
N THR A 121 12.99 0.11 -13.12
CA THR A 121 13.37 0.27 -14.52
C THR A 121 13.30 -1.11 -15.16
N ASP A 122 12.54 -1.23 -16.23
CA ASP A 122 12.38 -2.47 -16.98
C ASP A 122 13.62 -2.77 -17.84
N PRO A 123 13.72 -3.97 -18.45
CA PRO A 123 14.88 -4.32 -19.29
C PRO A 123 15.05 -3.48 -20.57
N THR A 124 14.02 -2.72 -20.95
CA THR A 124 14.09 -1.81 -22.11
C THR A 124 14.52 -0.39 -21.72
N GLY A 125 14.64 -0.13 -20.41
CA GLY A 125 15.01 1.17 -19.87
C GLY A 125 13.83 2.04 -19.48
N ASN A 126 12.60 1.58 -19.67
CA ASN A 126 11.42 2.32 -19.30
C ASN A 126 11.21 2.33 -17.78
N ARG A 127 10.74 3.44 -17.24
CA ARG A 127 10.43 3.59 -15.83
C ARG A 127 9.03 3.11 -15.51
N MET A 128 8.88 2.37 -14.44
CA MET A 128 7.61 1.88 -13.95
C MET A 128 7.52 1.99 -12.42
#